data_d7e4e9169484804f7905b3df7f9f0066
#
_entry.id   d7e4e9169484804f7905b3df7f9f0066
#
_cell.length_a   1.000
_cell.length_b   1.000
_cell.length_c   1.000
_cell.angle_alpha   90.00
_cell.angle_beta   90.00
_cell.angle_gamma   90.00
#
_symmetry.space_group_name_H-M   'P 1'
#
loop_
_entity.id
_entity.type
_entity.pdbx_description
1 polymer ?
#
loop_
_entity_poly.entity_id
_entity_poly.type
_entity_poly.pdbx_seq_one_letter_code
_entity_poly.pdbx_strand_id
1 'polypeptide(L)'
;DMAAGRTQPIPTVSSGARAASLGGTRRDLGLDLARAFAVLSLLIPFGYWLQLIPVSWTFWIPQTLVPAEPLFAAILGAAAWRYARTANFPQLFAGTIVRFLALLLLGVALMQGATYLPQASVTVPAQGFSYSLPFDMLVHLALLTLLTLFIVHLPLWAVAVLAVVTSPFITWTYTLLMDVAAHADQWTAMQLPFLANHGVNHAQSAQLIWIMCLGIVLVRLYDNLQAKLAIPVVLAVLALAVYRTFNPYTELGFLNSPQVLLTLNLAATLYFWAECARLLSAQAGMLTPIARLGQMSLSASIVLSGIIIYAGPTVKGLTVGEHYIATGGWGTAVYWSAFLLLGAVIALGFCTLWSRMARSIAGRGPLEAILALISGRG
;
A
#
# COMPACT_ATOMS: atom_id res chain seq x y z
N ASP A 1 41.50 -51.25 -30.66
CA ASP A 1 40.09 -51.16 -30.26
C ASP A 1 39.98 -50.45 -28.92
N MET A 2 39.82 -49.14 -28.99
CA MET A 2 39.58 -48.32 -27.81
C MET A 2 38.09 -48.03 -27.70
N ALA A 3 37.47 -48.59 -26.68
CA ALA A 3 36.05 -48.39 -26.38
C ALA A 3 35.80 -46.95 -25.89
N ALA A 4 35.09 -46.20 -26.69
CA ALA A 4 34.63 -44.86 -26.37
C ALA A 4 33.59 -44.92 -25.24
N GLY A 5 33.95 -44.41 -24.05
CA GLY A 5 33.06 -44.23 -22.93
C GLY A 5 31.98 -43.17 -23.25
N ARG A 6 30.74 -43.61 -23.43
CA ARG A 6 29.56 -42.74 -23.47
C ARG A 6 29.31 -42.17 -22.07
N THR A 7 29.67 -40.93 -21.87
CA THR A 7 29.16 -40.13 -20.75
C THR A 7 27.67 -39.91 -20.96
N GLN A 8 26.85 -40.55 -20.13
CA GLN A 8 25.43 -40.24 -20.07
C GLN A 8 25.24 -38.79 -19.58
N PRO A 9 24.40 -37.99 -20.24
CA PRO A 9 24.07 -36.65 -19.74
C PRO A 9 23.30 -36.81 -18.43
N ILE A 10 23.78 -36.11 -17.39
CA ILE A 10 23.10 -35.96 -16.11
C ILE A 10 21.69 -35.44 -16.40
N PRO A 11 20.62 -36.08 -15.90
CA PRO A 11 19.29 -35.58 -16.07
C PRO A 11 19.19 -34.22 -15.35
N THR A 12 19.13 -33.16 -16.13
CA THR A 12 18.73 -31.84 -15.61
C THR A 12 17.31 -32.00 -15.09
N VAL A 13 17.18 -31.94 -13.76
CA VAL A 13 15.89 -31.87 -13.10
C VAL A 13 15.21 -30.61 -13.64
N SER A 14 14.38 -30.81 -14.64
CA SER A 14 13.46 -29.80 -15.12
C SER A 14 12.48 -29.53 -13.98
N SER A 15 12.76 -28.53 -13.19
CA SER A 15 11.82 -27.92 -12.27
C SER A 15 10.69 -27.26 -13.08
N GLY A 16 9.93 -28.11 -13.76
CA GLY A 16 8.76 -27.76 -14.52
C GLY A 16 7.55 -27.59 -13.63
N ALA A 17 7.62 -26.69 -12.65
CA ALA A 17 6.41 -26.04 -12.20
C ALA A 17 5.97 -25.09 -13.32
N ARG A 18 5.20 -25.59 -14.28
CA ARG A 18 4.38 -24.78 -15.16
C ARG A 18 3.44 -23.97 -14.30
N ALA A 19 3.93 -22.84 -13.77
CA ALA A 19 3.06 -21.77 -13.34
C ALA A 19 2.23 -21.40 -14.58
N ALA A 20 0.93 -21.69 -14.51
CA ALA A 20 -0.02 -21.33 -15.53
C ALA A 20 0.25 -19.87 -15.91
N SER A 21 0.67 -19.65 -17.14
CA SER A 21 0.90 -18.34 -17.72
C SER A 21 -0.45 -17.67 -17.88
N LEU A 22 -0.90 -16.97 -16.84
CA LEU A 22 -1.89 -15.92 -16.98
C LEU A 22 -1.19 -14.80 -17.74
N GLY A 23 -1.50 -14.67 -19.00
CA GLY A 23 -0.88 -13.90 -20.05
C GLY A 23 0.04 -12.75 -19.62
N GLY A 24 1.28 -12.78 -20.13
CA GLY A 24 2.22 -11.67 -20.16
C GLY A 24 2.94 -11.37 -18.85
N THR A 25 4.28 -11.28 -18.89
CA THR A 25 5.22 -10.93 -17.80
C THR A 25 4.97 -11.64 -16.48
N ARG A 26 5.94 -12.41 -16.03
CA ARG A 26 5.93 -13.14 -14.75
C ARG A 26 5.63 -12.17 -13.60
N ARG A 27 4.37 -12.05 -13.21
CA ARG A 27 3.93 -11.17 -12.12
C ARG A 27 4.43 -11.73 -10.80
N ASP A 28 4.76 -10.81 -9.91
CA ASP A 28 5.21 -11.13 -8.56
C ASP A 28 4.01 -11.34 -7.64
N LEU A 29 3.73 -12.61 -7.34
CA LEU A 29 2.63 -12.98 -6.45
C LEU A 29 2.77 -12.33 -5.06
N GLY A 30 3.99 -12.22 -4.52
CA GLY A 30 4.21 -11.60 -3.21
C GLY A 30 3.81 -10.13 -3.18
N LEU A 31 4.17 -9.37 -4.21
CA LEU A 31 3.75 -7.97 -4.34
C LEU A 31 2.25 -7.82 -4.60
N ASP A 32 1.64 -8.75 -5.35
CA ASP A 32 0.19 -8.72 -5.55
C ASP A 32 -0.57 -8.99 -4.24
N LEU A 33 -0.09 -9.93 -3.41
CA LEU A 33 -0.65 -10.17 -2.07
C LEU A 33 -0.46 -8.95 -1.14
N ALA A 34 0.71 -8.34 -1.17
CA ALA A 34 0.96 -7.11 -0.40
C ALA A 34 0.05 -5.95 -0.84
N ARG A 35 -0.21 -5.79 -2.14
CA ARG A 35 -1.18 -4.80 -2.66
C ARG A 35 -2.60 -5.11 -2.21
N ALA A 36 -3.01 -6.37 -2.22
CA ALA A 36 -4.32 -6.77 -1.73
C ALA A 36 -4.48 -6.39 -0.24
N PHE A 37 -3.45 -6.65 0.55
CA PHE A 37 -3.45 -6.24 1.95
C PHE A 37 -3.49 -4.72 2.10
N ALA A 38 -2.78 -3.95 1.25
CA ALA A 38 -2.85 -2.49 1.24
C ALA A 38 -4.26 -1.97 0.91
N VAL A 39 -4.99 -2.60 -0.02
CA VAL A 39 -6.40 -2.27 -0.29
C VAL A 39 -7.27 -2.50 0.94
N LEU A 40 -7.10 -3.64 1.61
CA LEU A 40 -7.88 -3.95 2.82
C LEU A 40 -7.52 -3.03 3.99
N SER A 41 -6.26 -2.59 4.09
CA SER A 41 -5.85 -1.64 5.14
C SER A 41 -6.43 -0.23 4.96
N LEU A 42 -7.03 0.10 3.80
CA LEU A 42 -7.85 1.30 3.64
C LEU A 42 -9.10 1.31 4.53
N LEU A 43 -9.57 0.14 4.96
CA LEU A 43 -10.70 0.04 5.88
C LEU A 43 -10.39 0.66 7.25
N ILE A 44 -9.13 0.76 7.65
CA ILE A 44 -8.72 1.33 8.94
C ILE A 44 -9.06 2.82 9.01
N PRO A 45 -8.56 3.70 8.10
CA PRO A 45 -8.93 5.12 8.12
C PRO A 45 -10.43 5.35 7.96
N PHE A 46 -11.11 4.52 7.16
CA PHE A 46 -12.57 4.60 7.06
C PHE A 46 -13.29 4.21 8.36
N GLY A 47 -12.77 3.23 9.08
CA GLY A 47 -13.29 2.86 10.40
C GLY A 47 -13.17 4.00 11.41
N TYR A 48 -12.07 4.76 11.38
CA TYR A 48 -11.91 5.98 12.18
C TYR A 48 -12.91 7.05 11.74
N TRP A 49 -13.00 7.30 10.45
CA TRP A 49 -13.92 8.31 9.91
C TRP A 49 -15.38 8.02 10.27
N LEU A 50 -15.80 6.76 10.17
CA LEU A 50 -17.13 6.33 10.58
C LEU A 50 -17.27 6.22 12.11
N GLN A 51 -16.21 6.49 12.86
CA GLN A 51 -16.17 6.36 14.32
C GLN A 51 -16.55 4.94 14.81
N LEU A 52 -16.18 3.92 14.06
CA LEU A 52 -16.39 2.52 14.43
C LEU A 52 -15.24 1.97 15.27
N ILE A 53 -14.15 2.70 15.40
CA ILE A 53 -12.98 2.32 16.20
C ILE A 53 -13.01 3.12 17.49
N PRO A 54 -12.97 2.47 18.66
CA PRO A 54 -12.88 3.15 19.93
C PRO A 54 -11.61 3.98 20.05
N VAL A 55 -11.69 5.11 20.71
CA VAL A 55 -10.51 5.97 20.96
C VAL A 55 -9.41 5.20 21.69
N SER A 56 -9.76 4.29 22.60
CA SER A 56 -8.81 3.42 23.30
C SER A 56 -8.01 2.50 22.35
N TRP A 57 -8.54 2.16 21.20
CA TRP A 57 -7.88 1.32 20.21
C TRP A 57 -7.04 2.12 19.21
N THR A 58 -7.21 3.45 19.16
CA THR A 58 -6.43 4.31 18.26
C THR A 58 -4.93 4.23 18.53
N PHE A 59 -4.57 3.90 19.76
CA PHE A 59 -3.18 3.70 20.16
C PHE A 59 -2.57 2.40 19.57
N TRP A 60 -3.37 1.35 19.45
CA TRP A 60 -2.92 0.00 19.08
C TRP A 60 -2.75 -0.22 17.59
N ILE A 61 -3.75 0.23 16.82
CA ILE A 61 -3.85 -0.06 15.40
C ILE A 61 -2.65 0.50 14.61
N PRO A 62 -2.23 1.77 14.81
CA PRO A 62 -1.05 2.30 14.11
C PRO A 62 0.27 1.63 14.52
N GLN A 63 0.33 1.01 15.69
CA GLN A 63 1.53 0.32 16.15
C GLN A 63 1.66 -1.09 15.60
N THR A 64 0.56 -1.71 15.23
CA THR A 64 0.51 -3.11 14.78
C THR A 64 0.24 -3.28 13.29
N LEU A 65 -0.41 -2.29 12.67
CA LEU A 65 -0.80 -2.36 11.26
C LEU A 65 -0.14 -1.24 10.46
N VAL A 66 0.29 -1.57 9.25
CA VAL A 66 0.84 -0.59 8.33
C VAL A 66 -0.32 0.17 7.68
N PRO A 67 -0.33 1.51 7.72
CA PRO A 67 -1.29 2.30 6.97
C PRO A 67 -1.21 2.02 5.47
N ALA A 68 -2.34 2.13 4.78
CA ALA A 68 -2.43 1.80 3.35
C ALA A 68 -1.47 2.63 2.49
N GLU A 69 -1.42 3.94 2.70
CA GLU A 69 -0.63 4.86 1.89
C GLU A 69 0.89 4.58 1.98
N PRO A 70 1.50 4.47 3.17
CA PRO A 70 2.89 4.03 3.30
C PRO A 70 3.14 2.66 2.66
N LEU A 71 2.22 1.72 2.81
CA LEU A 71 2.38 0.40 2.22
C LEU A 71 2.35 0.46 0.69
N PHE A 72 1.44 1.24 0.09
CA PHE A 72 1.43 1.46 -1.35
C PHE A 72 2.71 2.15 -1.86
N ALA A 73 3.24 3.12 -1.12
CA ALA A 73 4.50 3.78 -1.48
C ALA A 73 5.69 2.81 -1.44
N ALA A 74 5.78 1.96 -0.41
CA ALA A 74 6.82 0.93 -0.33
C ALA A 74 6.70 -0.10 -1.46
N ILE A 75 5.48 -0.57 -1.75
CA ILE A 75 5.21 -1.50 -2.85
C ILE A 75 5.54 -0.86 -4.20
N LEU A 76 5.23 0.42 -4.39
CA LEU A 76 5.58 1.16 -5.59
C LEU A 76 7.08 1.14 -5.83
N GLY A 77 7.89 1.45 -4.81
CA GLY A 77 9.34 1.38 -4.88
C GLY A 77 9.85 -0.03 -5.21
N ALA A 78 9.36 -1.04 -4.51
CA ALA A 78 9.69 -2.44 -4.73
C ALA A 78 9.36 -2.91 -6.15
N ALA A 79 8.17 -2.58 -6.63
CA ALA A 79 7.70 -2.95 -7.96
C ALA A 79 8.47 -2.21 -9.07
N ALA A 80 8.77 -0.92 -8.88
CA ALA A 80 9.54 -0.12 -9.82
C ALA A 80 10.96 -0.68 -10.00
N TRP A 81 11.62 -1.06 -8.91
CA TRP A 81 12.94 -1.68 -8.99
C TRP A 81 12.91 -3.02 -9.73
N ARG A 82 11.97 -3.91 -9.41
CA ARG A 82 11.84 -5.21 -10.11
C ARG A 82 11.55 -5.03 -11.59
N TYR A 83 10.72 -4.04 -11.93
CA TYR A 83 10.45 -3.71 -13.32
C TYR A 83 11.68 -3.17 -14.04
N ALA A 84 12.46 -2.28 -13.41
CA ALA A 84 13.69 -1.72 -13.97
C ALA A 84 14.76 -2.78 -14.29
N ARG A 85 14.74 -3.94 -13.61
CA ARG A 85 15.65 -5.06 -13.90
C ARG A 85 15.35 -5.76 -15.24
N THR A 86 14.13 -5.68 -15.71
CA THR A 86 13.65 -6.44 -16.89
C THR A 86 13.35 -5.54 -18.08
N ALA A 87 13.16 -4.24 -17.87
CA ALA A 87 12.80 -3.27 -18.89
C ALA A 87 14.02 -2.50 -19.37
N ASN A 88 14.06 -2.18 -20.66
CA ASN A 88 15.03 -1.24 -21.22
C ASN A 88 14.67 0.20 -20.80
N PHE A 89 15.68 1.07 -20.71
CA PHE A 89 15.50 2.46 -20.26
C PHE A 89 14.38 3.21 -21.00
N PRO A 90 14.26 3.18 -22.36
CA PRO A 90 13.17 3.86 -23.05
C PRO A 90 11.78 3.34 -22.64
N GLN A 91 11.64 2.02 -22.44
CA GLN A 91 10.39 1.41 -21.98
C GLN A 91 10.07 1.79 -20.54
N LEU A 92 11.08 1.82 -19.68
CA LEU A 92 10.95 2.26 -18.30
C LEU A 92 10.50 3.72 -18.26
N PHE A 93 11.17 4.59 -19.00
CA PHE A 93 10.87 6.02 -19.07
C PHE A 93 9.44 6.28 -19.58
N ALA A 94 9.12 5.79 -20.78
CA ALA A 94 7.80 5.98 -21.37
C ALA A 94 6.68 5.42 -20.47
N GLY A 95 6.84 4.20 -19.96
CA GLY A 95 5.86 3.59 -19.08
C GLY A 95 5.69 4.31 -17.73
N THR A 96 6.75 4.93 -17.23
CA THR A 96 6.68 5.69 -15.95
C THR A 96 6.02 7.03 -16.18
N ILE A 97 6.36 7.77 -17.25
CA ILE A 97 5.72 9.05 -17.56
C ILE A 97 4.22 8.88 -17.80
N VAL A 98 3.83 7.86 -18.58
CA VAL A 98 2.41 7.59 -18.83
C VAL A 98 1.66 7.28 -17.52
N ARG A 99 2.24 6.46 -16.65
CA ARG A 99 1.65 6.15 -15.33
C ARG A 99 1.55 7.38 -14.45
N PHE A 100 2.60 8.20 -14.41
CA PHE A 100 2.60 9.46 -13.69
C PHE A 100 1.43 10.36 -14.14
N LEU A 101 1.33 10.61 -15.43
CA LEU A 101 0.28 11.47 -16.00
C LEU A 101 -1.12 10.90 -15.74
N ALA A 102 -1.30 9.59 -15.93
CA ALA A 102 -2.59 8.95 -15.73
C ALA A 102 -3.02 8.94 -14.25
N LEU A 103 -2.11 8.63 -13.32
CA LEU A 103 -2.40 8.70 -11.89
C LEU A 103 -2.66 10.13 -11.42
N LEU A 104 -1.91 11.10 -11.93
CA LEU A 104 -2.08 12.51 -11.62
C LEU A 104 -3.45 13.01 -12.10
N LEU A 105 -3.79 12.78 -13.38
CA LEU A 105 -5.07 13.20 -13.94
C LEU A 105 -6.25 12.54 -13.22
N LEU A 106 -6.15 11.23 -12.96
CA LEU A 106 -7.18 10.50 -12.23
C LEU A 106 -7.32 11.00 -10.80
N GLY A 107 -6.21 11.20 -10.10
CA GLY A 107 -6.19 11.73 -8.73
C GLY A 107 -6.82 13.12 -8.66
N VAL A 108 -6.40 14.04 -9.54
CA VAL A 108 -6.97 15.40 -9.61
C VAL A 108 -8.46 15.35 -9.94
N ALA A 109 -8.88 14.53 -10.91
CA ALA A 109 -10.29 14.42 -11.28
C ALA A 109 -11.16 13.90 -10.12
N LEU A 110 -10.67 12.90 -9.39
CA LEU A 110 -11.37 12.33 -8.23
C LEU A 110 -11.38 13.29 -7.04
N MET A 111 -10.29 14.04 -6.81
CA MET A 111 -10.24 15.08 -5.79
C MET A 111 -11.25 16.20 -6.09
N GLN A 112 -11.32 16.66 -7.33
CA GLN A 112 -12.32 17.66 -7.75
C GLN A 112 -13.74 17.12 -7.55
N GLY A 113 -14.00 15.88 -7.90
CA GLY A 113 -15.29 15.22 -7.62
C GLY A 113 -15.57 15.12 -6.12
N ALA A 114 -14.56 14.83 -5.31
CA ALA A 114 -14.68 14.71 -3.86
C ALA A 114 -14.96 16.05 -3.15
N THR A 115 -14.58 17.19 -3.71
CA THR A 115 -14.91 18.52 -3.12
C THR A 115 -16.42 18.78 -3.03
N TYR A 116 -17.21 18.09 -3.84
CA TYR A 116 -18.67 18.14 -3.76
C TYR A 116 -19.26 17.16 -2.72
N LEU A 117 -18.41 16.34 -2.08
CA LEU A 117 -18.83 15.42 -1.04
C LEU A 117 -18.64 16.07 0.34
N PRO A 118 -19.67 16.11 1.20
CA PRO A 118 -19.50 16.63 2.55
C PRO A 118 -18.49 15.75 3.31
N GLN A 119 -17.43 16.38 3.81
CA GLN A 119 -16.43 15.79 4.71
C GLN A 119 -15.49 14.72 4.11
N ALA A 120 -15.00 14.90 2.90
CA ALA A 120 -14.07 13.96 2.26
C ALA A 120 -12.64 13.94 2.83
N SER A 121 -12.30 14.79 3.80
CA SER A 121 -10.98 14.81 4.44
C SER A 121 -11.04 14.18 5.82
N VAL A 122 -10.35 13.05 5.99
CA VAL A 122 -10.16 12.43 7.32
C VAL A 122 -8.73 12.64 7.75
N THR A 123 -8.55 13.59 8.65
CA THR A 123 -7.28 13.72 9.39
C THR A 123 -7.39 12.87 10.64
N VAL A 124 -6.68 11.75 10.69
CA VAL A 124 -6.54 10.99 11.92
C VAL A 124 -5.23 11.42 12.57
N PRO A 125 -5.27 12.09 13.71
CA PRO A 125 -4.07 12.46 14.44
C PRO A 125 -3.50 11.22 15.15
N ALA A 126 -2.91 10.30 14.39
CA ALA A 126 -2.22 9.16 14.94
C ALA A 126 -0.73 9.31 14.63
N GLN A 127 0.03 9.80 15.60
CA GLN A 127 1.50 9.74 15.62
C GLN A 127 2.22 10.35 14.41
N GLY A 128 1.76 11.50 13.90
CA GLY A 128 2.42 12.22 12.82
C GLY A 128 2.13 11.71 11.41
N PHE A 129 1.21 10.78 11.23
CA PHE A 129 0.67 10.40 9.94
C PHE A 129 -0.77 10.89 9.80
N SER A 130 -1.03 11.74 8.82
CA SER A 130 -2.39 11.98 8.38
C SER A 130 -2.74 10.92 7.33
N TYR A 131 -3.86 10.26 7.54
CA TYR A 131 -4.39 9.34 6.55
C TYR A 131 -5.21 10.16 5.55
N SER A 132 -4.72 10.31 4.34
CA SER A 132 -5.50 10.89 3.28
C SER A 132 -6.51 9.87 2.73
N LEU A 133 -7.63 10.38 2.22
CA LEU A 133 -8.52 9.55 1.43
C LEU A 133 -7.77 9.04 0.18
N PRO A 134 -8.15 7.89 -0.38
CA PRO A 134 -7.41 7.25 -1.47
C PRO A 134 -7.28 8.12 -2.73
N PHE A 135 -8.06 9.19 -2.85
CA PHE A 135 -7.98 10.11 -3.98
C PHE A 135 -6.71 10.98 -3.90
N ASP A 136 -6.38 11.48 -2.72
CA ASP A 136 -5.15 12.24 -2.49
C ASP A 136 -3.93 11.33 -2.66
N MET A 137 -4.05 10.08 -2.21
CA MET A 137 -3.01 9.06 -2.36
C MET A 137 -2.59 8.86 -3.82
N LEU A 138 -3.52 8.98 -4.79
CA LEU A 138 -3.18 8.83 -6.21
C LEU A 138 -2.24 9.92 -6.70
N VAL A 139 -2.41 11.16 -6.24
CA VAL A 139 -1.52 12.28 -6.58
C VAL A 139 -0.14 12.05 -5.96
N HIS A 140 -0.09 11.60 -4.71
CA HIS A 140 1.18 11.27 -4.04
C HIS A 140 1.91 10.13 -4.75
N LEU A 141 1.21 9.05 -5.10
CA LEU A 141 1.77 7.93 -5.84
C LEU A 141 2.22 8.33 -7.26
N ALA A 142 1.52 9.28 -7.91
CA ALA A 142 1.95 9.82 -9.19
C ALA A 142 3.32 10.50 -9.07
N LEU A 143 3.48 11.41 -8.10
CA LEU A 143 4.76 12.10 -7.87
C LEU A 143 5.88 11.12 -7.52
N LEU A 144 5.61 10.14 -6.64
CA LEU A 144 6.57 9.10 -6.30
C LEU A 144 6.94 8.23 -7.53
N THR A 145 5.97 7.95 -8.41
CA THR A 145 6.23 7.18 -9.64
C THR A 145 7.26 7.89 -10.52
N LEU A 146 7.20 9.21 -10.64
CA LEU A 146 8.18 9.97 -11.39
C LEU A 146 9.58 9.87 -10.76
N LEU A 147 9.68 9.96 -9.43
CA LEU A 147 10.95 9.85 -8.70
C LEU A 147 11.59 8.46 -8.86
N THR A 148 10.81 7.41 -9.08
CA THR A 148 11.39 6.07 -9.27
C THR A 148 12.35 5.99 -10.45
N LEU A 149 12.16 6.80 -11.51
CA LEU A 149 13.06 6.83 -12.67
C LEU A 149 14.52 7.08 -12.29
N PHE A 150 14.73 7.92 -11.29
CA PHE A 150 16.08 8.30 -10.85
C PHE A 150 16.62 7.35 -9.80
N ILE A 151 15.77 6.89 -8.88
CA ILE A 151 16.18 6.17 -7.68
C ILE A 151 16.46 4.69 -7.96
N VAL A 152 15.71 4.05 -8.88
CA VAL A 152 15.86 2.60 -9.14
C VAL A 152 17.22 2.20 -9.70
N HIS A 153 17.94 3.12 -10.32
CA HIS A 153 19.29 2.89 -10.87
C HIS A 153 20.42 3.10 -9.86
N LEU A 154 20.12 3.66 -8.70
CA LEU A 154 21.11 3.89 -7.67
C LEU A 154 21.57 2.58 -7.02
N PRO A 155 22.84 2.49 -6.59
CA PRO A 155 23.32 1.34 -5.82
C PRO A 155 22.55 1.24 -4.49
N LEU A 156 22.50 0.03 -3.90
CA LEU A 156 21.72 -0.23 -2.68
C LEU A 156 22.07 0.72 -1.54
N TRP A 157 23.37 0.96 -1.32
CA TRP A 157 23.83 1.86 -0.26
C TRP A 157 23.34 3.31 -0.45
N ALA A 158 23.29 3.80 -1.70
CA ALA A 158 22.83 5.16 -1.98
C ALA A 158 21.32 5.30 -1.74
N VAL A 159 20.54 4.27 -2.11
CA VAL A 159 19.08 4.24 -1.81
C VAL A 159 18.86 4.16 -0.30
N ALA A 160 19.65 3.36 0.42
CA ALA A 160 19.57 3.27 1.88
C ALA A 160 19.90 4.61 2.56
N VAL A 161 20.98 5.27 2.12
CA VAL A 161 21.35 6.61 2.62
C VAL A 161 20.22 7.61 2.32
N LEU A 162 19.68 7.60 1.11
CA LEU A 162 18.56 8.46 0.73
C LEU A 162 17.35 8.23 1.62
N ALA A 163 17.00 6.97 1.92
CA ALA A 163 15.90 6.63 2.84
C ALA A 163 16.15 7.23 4.23
N VAL A 164 17.36 7.07 4.77
CA VAL A 164 17.70 7.60 6.10
C VAL A 164 17.68 9.13 6.11
N VAL A 165 18.25 9.78 5.10
CA VAL A 165 18.33 11.27 5.02
C VAL A 165 16.94 11.88 4.84
N THR A 166 16.05 11.22 4.12
CA THR A 166 14.68 11.73 3.89
C THR A 166 13.69 11.34 4.98
N SER A 167 14.05 10.42 5.89
CA SER A 167 13.17 9.99 7.00
C SER A 167 12.76 11.12 7.97
N PRO A 168 13.59 12.14 8.29
CA PRO A 168 13.20 13.27 9.14
C PRO A 168 12.05 14.11 8.57
N PHE A 169 11.73 13.96 7.29
CA PHE A 169 10.61 14.68 6.67
C PHE A 169 9.26 14.40 7.34
N ILE A 170 9.11 13.29 8.04
CA ILE A 170 7.91 13.05 8.87
C ILE A 170 7.71 14.19 9.87
N THR A 171 8.73 14.52 10.64
CA THR A 171 8.64 15.58 11.66
C THR A 171 8.46 16.95 11.01
N TRP A 172 9.21 17.22 9.95
CA TRP A 172 9.11 18.47 9.21
C TRP A 172 7.74 18.65 8.56
N THR A 173 7.19 17.61 7.93
CA THR A 173 5.86 17.67 7.32
C THR A 173 4.76 17.84 8.35
N TYR A 174 4.88 17.21 9.51
CA TYR A 174 3.94 17.42 10.63
C TYR A 174 3.96 18.88 11.10
N THR A 175 5.14 19.47 11.28
CA THR A 175 5.29 20.87 11.69
C THR A 175 4.69 21.81 10.65
N LEU A 176 4.95 21.55 9.36
CA LEU A 176 4.39 22.31 8.25
C LEU A 176 2.85 22.20 8.19
N LEU A 177 2.30 20.99 8.41
CA LEU A 177 0.86 20.77 8.46
C LEU A 177 0.19 21.57 9.59
N MET A 178 0.81 21.60 10.75
CA MET A 178 0.31 22.35 11.91
C MET A 178 0.39 23.86 11.63
N ASP A 179 1.45 24.33 10.98
CA ASP A 179 1.60 25.73 10.60
C ASP A 179 0.55 26.16 9.56
N VAL A 180 0.36 25.35 8.50
CA VAL A 180 -0.67 25.60 7.49
C VAL A 180 -2.06 25.60 8.10
N ALA A 181 -2.36 24.68 9.03
CA ALA A 181 -3.64 24.63 9.72
C ALA A 181 -3.86 25.85 10.60
N ALA A 182 -2.81 26.33 11.30
CA ALA A 182 -2.88 27.52 12.16
C ALA A 182 -3.07 28.82 11.36
N HIS A 183 -2.59 28.87 10.13
CA HIS A 183 -2.60 30.08 9.28
C HIS A 183 -3.52 29.92 8.05
N ALA A 184 -4.45 28.97 8.06
CA ALA A 184 -5.33 28.69 6.92
C ALA A 184 -6.07 29.92 6.40
N ASP A 185 -6.56 30.78 7.30
CA ASP A 185 -7.26 32.02 6.94
C ASP A 185 -6.37 33.04 6.22
N GLN A 186 -5.09 33.13 6.61
CA GLN A 186 -4.12 34.01 5.95
C GLN A 186 -3.77 33.52 4.54
N TRP A 187 -3.63 32.21 4.39
CA TRP A 187 -3.32 31.57 3.09
C TRP A 187 -4.52 31.67 2.13
N THR A 188 -5.73 31.58 2.66
CA THR A 188 -6.97 31.78 1.89
C THR A 188 -7.13 33.25 1.48
N ALA A 189 -6.79 34.19 2.37
CA ALA A 189 -6.84 35.64 2.10
C ALA A 189 -5.82 36.08 1.04
N MET A 190 -4.68 35.36 0.91
CA MET A 190 -3.67 35.59 -0.13
C MET A 190 -4.07 35.04 -1.51
N GLN A 191 -5.28 34.59 -1.69
CA GLN A 191 -5.78 33.97 -2.93
C GLN A 191 -4.89 32.79 -3.43
N LEU A 192 -4.31 32.06 -2.51
CA LEU A 192 -3.55 30.85 -2.78
C LEU A 192 -4.30 29.59 -2.29
N PRO A 193 -5.60 29.42 -2.66
CA PRO A 193 -6.38 28.25 -2.21
C PRO A 193 -5.72 26.94 -2.63
N PHE A 194 -4.97 26.96 -3.73
CA PHE A 194 -4.16 25.85 -4.18
C PHE A 194 -3.08 25.48 -3.15
N LEU A 195 -2.35 26.43 -2.59
CA LEU A 195 -1.31 26.14 -1.58
C LEU A 195 -1.92 25.79 -0.22
N ALA A 196 -3.03 26.41 0.18
CA ALA A 196 -3.71 26.07 1.43
C ALA A 196 -4.27 24.64 1.41
N ASN A 197 -4.93 24.26 0.31
CA ASN A 197 -5.53 22.93 0.18
C ASN A 197 -4.52 21.85 -0.25
N HIS A 198 -3.44 22.21 -0.95
CA HIS A 198 -2.49 21.28 -1.52
C HIS A 198 -1.14 21.29 -0.77
N GLY A 199 -0.85 22.31 0.04
CA GLY A 199 0.37 22.36 0.87
C GLY A 199 0.45 21.16 1.82
N VAL A 200 -0.67 20.78 2.41
CA VAL A 200 -0.83 19.57 3.22
C VAL A 200 -0.50 18.32 2.41
N ASN A 201 -1.02 18.22 1.18
CA ASN A 201 -0.82 17.06 0.32
C ASN A 201 0.62 16.96 -0.19
N HIS A 202 1.26 18.08 -0.51
CA HIS A 202 2.67 18.09 -0.92
C HIS A 202 3.61 17.70 0.22
N ALA A 203 3.32 18.11 1.44
CA ALA A 203 4.05 17.68 2.62
C ALA A 203 3.92 16.17 2.83
N GLN A 204 2.75 15.59 2.62
CA GLN A 204 2.53 14.14 2.67
C GLN A 204 3.32 13.40 1.59
N SER A 205 3.36 13.92 0.35
CA SER A 205 4.17 13.33 -0.72
C SER A 205 5.65 13.27 -0.34
N ALA A 206 6.20 14.34 0.24
CA ALA A 206 7.58 14.36 0.70
C ALA A 206 7.86 13.33 1.79
N GLN A 207 6.88 13.12 2.69
CA GLN A 207 6.93 12.10 3.73
C GLN A 207 7.02 10.67 3.18
N LEU A 208 6.48 10.40 2.00
CA LEU A 208 6.48 9.07 1.41
C LEU A 208 7.76 8.72 0.63
N ILE A 209 8.64 9.68 0.36
CA ILE A 209 9.88 9.44 -0.40
C ILE A 209 10.76 8.41 0.29
N TRP A 210 11.01 8.57 1.59
CA TRP A 210 11.84 7.62 2.34
C TRP A 210 11.21 6.23 2.41
N ILE A 211 9.88 6.15 2.48
CA ILE A 211 9.13 4.90 2.51
C ILE A 211 9.25 4.17 1.17
N MET A 212 9.16 4.89 0.07
CA MET A 212 9.40 4.34 -1.26
C MET A 212 10.84 3.82 -1.41
N CYS A 213 11.84 4.59 -0.97
CA CYS A 213 13.23 4.16 -0.95
C CYS A 213 13.42 2.93 -0.06
N LEU A 214 12.77 2.90 1.11
CA LEU A 214 12.77 1.74 1.99
C LEU A 214 12.20 0.50 1.29
N GLY A 215 11.10 0.61 0.55
CA GLY A 215 10.55 -0.49 -0.23
C GLY A 215 11.54 -1.07 -1.25
N ILE A 216 12.35 -0.21 -1.91
CA ILE A 216 13.42 -0.66 -2.79
C ILE A 216 14.51 -1.40 -2.01
N VAL A 217 14.92 -0.87 -0.87
CA VAL A 217 15.95 -1.51 -0.02
C VAL A 217 15.47 -2.88 0.47
N LEU A 218 14.25 -2.94 1.01
CA LEU A 218 13.67 -4.17 1.55
C LEU A 218 13.57 -5.29 0.51
N VAL A 219 13.11 -4.98 -0.70
CA VAL A 219 12.99 -6.00 -1.75
C VAL A 219 14.37 -6.47 -2.25
N ARG A 220 15.35 -5.56 -2.34
CA ARG A 220 16.73 -5.94 -2.70
C ARG A 220 17.37 -6.83 -1.64
N LEU A 221 17.15 -6.55 -0.36
CA LEU A 221 17.61 -7.39 0.74
C LEU A 221 16.91 -8.74 0.74
N TYR A 222 15.60 -8.76 0.49
CA TYR A 222 14.85 -10.01 0.38
C TYR A 222 15.36 -10.89 -0.77
N ASP A 223 15.58 -10.31 -1.95
CA ASP A 223 16.07 -11.06 -3.12
C ASP A 223 17.44 -11.71 -2.86
N ASN A 224 18.27 -11.12 -2.02
CA ASN A 224 19.60 -11.66 -1.66
C ASN A 224 19.55 -12.68 -0.51
N LEU A 225 18.74 -12.43 0.52
CA LEU A 225 18.74 -13.17 1.78
C LEU A 225 17.52 -14.09 1.97
N GLN A 226 16.42 -13.80 1.27
CA GLN A 226 15.17 -14.58 1.29
C GLN A 226 14.70 -14.92 2.72
N ALA A 227 14.34 -16.18 2.97
CA ALA A 227 13.84 -16.65 4.26
C ALA A 227 14.81 -16.43 5.43
N LYS A 228 16.12 -16.37 5.18
CA LYS A 228 17.13 -16.13 6.23
C LYS A 228 16.93 -14.77 6.91
N LEU A 229 16.45 -13.78 6.17
CA LEU A 229 16.12 -12.47 6.70
C LEU A 229 14.62 -12.35 7.03
N ALA A 230 13.76 -12.84 6.16
CA ALA A 230 12.31 -12.64 6.25
C ALA A 230 11.72 -13.26 7.52
N ILE A 231 12.04 -14.51 7.81
CA ILE A 231 11.47 -15.21 8.97
C ILE A 231 11.86 -14.54 10.29
N PRO A 232 13.14 -14.24 10.58
CA PRO A 232 13.51 -13.54 11.81
C PRO A 232 12.86 -12.17 11.95
N VAL A 233 12.75 -11.39 10.87
CA VAL A 233 12.11 -10.07 10.91
C VAL A 233 10.63 -10.18 11.23
N VAL A 234 9.90 -11.06 10.56
CA VAL A 234 8.47 -11.27 10.80
C VAL A 234 8.22 -11.73 12.24
N LEU A 235 9.01 -12.68 12.74
CA LEU A 235 8.88 -13.18 14.11
C LEU A 235 9.23 -12.10 15.16
N ALA A 236 10.27 -11.30 14.92
CA ALA A 236 10.65 -10.21 15.83
C ALA A 236 9.57 -9.13 15.91
N VAL A 237 8.99 -8.75 14.77
CA VAL A 237 7.89 -7.75 14.74
C VAL A 237 6.63 -8.31 15.38
N LEU A 238 6.30 -9.58 15.14
CA LEU A 238 5.17 -10.23 15.81
C LEU A 238 5.36 -10.28 17.33
N ALA A 239 6.56 -10.68 17.79
CA ALA A 239 6.89 -10.69 19.22
C ALA A 239 6.79 -9.28 19.83
N LEU A 240 7.28 -8.25 19.13
CA LEU A 240 7.16 -6.87 19.56
C LEU A 240 5.70 -6.40 19.64
N ALA A 241 4.88 -6.78 18.65
CA ALA A 241 3.45 -6.46 18.65
C ALA A 241 2.72 -7.13 19.83
N VAL A 242 2.99 -8.42 20.08
CA VAL A 242 2.46 -9.16 21.25
C VAL A 242 2.93 -8.52 22.55
N TYR A 243 4.23 -8.22 22.69
CA TYR A 243 4.77 -7.60 23.88
C TYR A 243 4.07 -6.26 24.18
N ARG A 244 3.90 -5.41 23.18
CA ARG A 244 3.21 -4.13 23.31
C ARG A 244 1.74 -4.29 23.67
N THR A 245 1.10 -5.36 23.21
CA THR A 245 -0.27 -5.68 23.56
C THR A 245 -0.44 -5.82 25.09
N PHE A 246 0.49 -6.45 25.74
CA PHE A 246 0.45 -6.64 27.20
C PHE A 246 1.12 -5.51 27.98
N ASN A 247 1.97 -4.70 27.34
CA ASN A 247 2.76 -3.64 27.98
C ASN A 247 2.67 -2.32 27.21
N PRO A 248 1.48 -1.70 27.10
CA PRO A 248 1.24 -0.56 26.21
C PRO A 248 2.03 0.71 26.57
N TYR A 249 2.37 0.87 27.84
CA TYR A 249 3.03 2.07 28.36
C TYR A 249 4.54 1.91 28.55
N THR A 250 5.12 0.78 28.13
CA THR A 250 6.55 0.56 28.31
C THR A 250 7.34 1.37 27.29
N GLU A 251 8.24 2.19 27.78
CA GLU A 251 9.18 2.91 26.94
C GLU A 251 10.29 1.95 26.48
N LEU A 252 10.30 1.66 25.18
CA LEU A 252 11.30 0.80 24.53
C LEU A 252 12.42 1.62 23.87
N GLY A 253 12.67 2.85 24.33
CA GLY A 253 13.70 3.73 23.78
C GLY A 253 13.48 4.02 22.31
N PHE A 254 14.51 3.77 21.49
CA PHE A 254 14.45 4.05 20.04
C PHE A 254 13.37 3.25 19.28
N LEU A 255 12.92 2.11 19.81
CA LEU A 255 11.83 1.32 19.23
C LEU A 255 10.46 2.01 19.34
N ASN A 256 10.35 3.07 20.14
CA ASN A 256 9.14 3.91 20.17
C ASN A 256 9.10 4.96 19.09
N SER A 257 10.21 5.14 18.35
CA SER A 257 10.25 6.07 17.21
C SER A 257 9.24 5.62 16.13
N PRO A 258 8.35 6.52 15.68
CA PRO A 258 7.37 6.20 14.61
C PRO A 258 8.06 5.69 13.34
N GLN A 259 9.25 6.23 13.00
CA GLN A 259 10.02 5.81 11.84
C GLN A 259 10.50 4.37 11.95
N VAL A 260 11.03 3.99 13.12
CA VAL A 260 11.51 2.63 13.37
C VAL A 260 10.36 1.64 13.34
N LEU A 261 9.25 1.96 14.01
CA LEU A 261 8.06 1.12 14.01
C LEU A 261 7.49 0.91 12.61
N LEU A 262 7.35 1.99 11.85
CA LEU A 262 6.86 1.90 10.48
C LEU A 262 7.82 1.07 9.62
N THR A 263 9.13 1.26 9.75
CA THR A 263 10.13 0.47 9.04
C THR A 263 10.00 -1.02 9.33
N LEU A 264 9.91 -1.38 10.61
CA LEU A 264 9.76 -2.77 11.04
C LEU A 264 8.46 -3.39 10.55
N ASN A 265 7.34 -2.68 10.67
CA ASN A 265 6.04 -3.16 10.22
C ASN A 265 5.98 -3.31 8.69
N LEU A 266 6.56 -2.36 7.94
CA LEU A 266 6.66 -2.46 6.47
C LEU A 266 7.51 -3.68 6.06
N ALA A 267 8.68 -3.86 6.70
CA ALA A 267 9.55 -4.99 6.43
C ALA A 267 8.83 -6.32 6.72
N ALA A 268 8.20 -6.43 7.89
CA ALA A 268 7.46 -7.63 8.25
C ALA A 268 6.31 -7.91 7.28
N THR A 269 5.55 -6.89 6.88
CA THR A 269 4.42 -7.05 5.96
C THR A 269 4.89 -7.52 4.58
N LEU A 270 5.89 -6.86 4.00
CA LEU A 270 6.42 -7.22 2.68
C LEU A 270 7.04 -8.61 2.69
N TYR A 271 7.81 -8.94 3.73
CA TYR A 271 8.46 -10.25 3.84
C TYR A 271 7.48 -11.37 4.14
N PHE A 272 6.47 -11.13 4.97
CA PHE A 272 5.40 -12.09 5.22
C PHE A 272 4.70 -12.49 3.92
N TRP A 273 4.27 -11.52 3.12
CA TRP A 273 3.58 -11.82 1.86
C TRP A 273 4.49 -12.44 0.81
N ALA A 274 5.77 -12.06 0.78
CA ALA A 274 6.76 -12.69 -0.10
C ALA A 274 6.98 -14.16 0.28
N GLU A 275 7.08 -14.49 1.58
CA GLU A 275 7.21 -15.86 2.06
C GLU A 275 5.91 -16.67 1.86
N CYS A 276 4.75 -16.06 2.10
CA CYS A 276 3.47 -16.71 1.77
C CYS A 276 3.40 -17.09 0.28
N ALA A 277 3.79 -16.19 -0.60
CA ALA A 277 3.83 -16.48 -2.03
C ALA A 277 4.81 -17.60 -2.39
N ARG A 278 5.96 -17.64 -1.72
CA ARG A 278 6.98 -18.68 -1.91
C ARG A 278 6.50 -20.05 -1.41
N LEU A 279 6.02 -20.10 -0.17
CA LEU A 279 5.60 -21.34 0.50
C LEU A 279 4.34 -21.94 -0.12
N LEU A 280 3.39 -21.07 -0.50
CA LEU A 280 2.11 -21.49 -1.06
C LEU A 280 2.13 -21.52 -2.61
N SER A 281 3.29 -21.43 -3.23
CA SER A 281 3.42 -21.47 -4.70
C SER A 281 2.79 -22.72 -5.33
N ALA A 282 2.88 -23.88 -4.65
CA ALA A 282 2.25 -25.12 -5.07
C ALA A 282 0.70 -25.07 -4.97
N GLN A 283 0.16 -24.21 -4.11
CA GLN A 283 -1.27 -24.02 -3.86
C GLN A 283 -1.74 -22.64 -4.35
N ALA A 284 -1.10 -22.10 -5.38
CA ALA A 284 -1.39 -20.77 -5.93
C ALA A 284 -2.88 -20.53 -6.25
N GLY A 285 -3.63 -21.62 -6.55
CA GLY A 285 -5.07 -21.55 -6.76
C GLY A 285 -5.85 -20.99 -5.57
N MET A 286 -5.45 -21.28 -4.34
CA MET A 286 -6.11 -20.78 -3.13
C MET A 286 -5.86 -19.27 -2.93
N LEU A 287 -4.72 -18.78 -3.36
CA LEU A 287 -4.35 -17.36 -3.26
C LEU A 287 -4.89 -16.52 -4.42
N THR A 288 -5.44 -17.15 -5.46
CA THR A 288 -5.91 -16.47 -6.67
C THR A 288 -6.91 -15.33 -6.39
N PRO A 289 -7.91 -15.46 -5.51
CA PRO A 289 -8.84 -14.37 -5.23
C PRO A 289 -8.15 -13.15 -4.62
N ILE A 290 -7.24 -13.39 -3.66
CA ILE A 290 -6.48 -12.32 -3.00
C ILE A 290 -5.48 -11.69 -3.98
N ALA A 291 -4.77 -12.50 -4.75
CA ALA A 291 -3.86 -12.02 -5.77
C ALA A 291 -4.57 -11.17 -6.84
N ARG A 292 -5.80 -11.54 -7.24
CA ARG A 292 -6.64 -10.72 -8.13
C ARG A 292 -6.99 -9.37 -7.52
N LEU A 293 -7.31 -9.32 -6.23
CA LEU A 293 -7.53 -8.06 -5.54
C LEU A 293 -6.28 -7.16 -5.63
N GLY A 294 -5.09 -7.71 -5.42
CA GLY A 294 -3.84 -6.97 -5.59
C GLY A 294 -3.57 -6.51 -7.03
N GLN A 295 -3.95 -7.33 -8.01
CA GLN A 295 -3.82 -6.98 -9.43
C GLN A 295 -4.77 -5.86 -9.86
N MET A 296 -5.90 -5.74 -9.19
CA MET A 296 -6.93 -4.72 -9.41
C MET A 296 -6.93 -3.66 -8.30
N SER A 297 -5.79 -3.47 -7.62
CA SER A 297 -5.68 -2.69 -6.39
C SER A 297 -6.15 -1.24 -6.54
N LEU A 298 -5.84 -0.59 -7.66
CA LEU A 298 -6.26 0.78 -7.95
C LEU A 298 -7.79 0.86 -8.09
N SER A 299 -8.35 0.02 -8.96
CA SER A 299 -9.80 -0.03 -9.19
C SER A 299 -10.57 -0.43 -7.92
N ALA A 300 -10.06 -1.44 -7.21
CA ALA A 300 -10.67 -1.92 -5.97
C ALA A 300 -10.63 -0.85 -4.86
N SER A 301 -9.52 -0.10 -4.74
CA SER A 301 -9.40 0.98 -3.77
C SER A 301 -10.44 2.08 -4.02
N ILE A 302 -10.61 2.49 -5.28
CA ILE A 302 -11.56 3.54 -5.64
C ILE A 302 -13.01 3.09 -5.43
N VAL A 303 -13.33 1.88 -5.86
CA VAL A 303 -14.68 1.33 -5.68
C VAL A 303 -15.01 1.15 -4.21
N LEU A 304 -14.10 0.57 -3.42
CA LEU A 304 -14.28 0.37 -1.98
C LEU A 304 -14.48 1.71 -1.28
N SER A 305 -13.62 2.68 -1.57
CA SER A 305 -13.71 4.03 -0.99
C SER A 305 -14.99 4.74 -1.38
N GLY A 306 -15.38 4.68 -2.65
CA GLY A 306 -16.63 5.26 -3.13
C GLY A 306 -17.84 4.67 -2.39
N ILE A 307 -17.93 3.36 -2.28
CA ILE A 307 -19.03 2.69 -1.58
C ILE A 307 -19.06 3.12 -0.11
N ILE A 308 -17.91 3.14 0.57
CA ILE A 308 -17.86 3.50 1.99
C ILE A 308 -18.23 4.98 2.20
N ILE A 309 -17.75 5.88 1.36
CA ILE A 309 -18.05 7.32 1.48
C ILE A 309 -19.55 7.57 1.28
N TYR A 310 -20.17 6.95 0.29
CA TYR A 310 -21.59 7.19 -0.01
C TYR A 310 -22.55 6.42 0.89
N ALA A 311 -22.27 5.12 1.12
CA ALA A 311 -23.18 4.26 1.86
C ALA A 311 -22.85 4.15 3.36
N GLY A 312 -21.58 4.33 3.74
CA GLY A 312 -21.10 4.12 5.11
C GLY A 312 -21.85 4.92 6.17
N PRO A 313 -22.01 6.27 6.02
CA PRO A 313 -22.74 7.06 7.02
C PRO A 313 -24.19 6.64 7.18
N THR A 314 -24.87 6.32 6.07
CA THR A 314 -26.27 5.86 6.10
C THR A 314 -26.39 4.50 6.79
N VAL A 315 -25.53 3.55 6.43
CA VAL A 315 -25.54 2.22 7.04
C VAL A 315 -25.21 2.33 8.54
N LYS A 316 -24.23 3.17 8.92
CA LYS A 316 -23.91 3.42 10.32
C LYS A 316 -25.12 3.97 11.07
N GLY A 317 -25.78 5.00 10.54
CA GLY A 317 -26.95 5.60 11.16
C GLY A 317 -28.09 4.60 11.38
N LEU A 318 -28.30 3.68 10.42
CA LEU A 318 -29.34 2.66 10.51
C LEU A 318 -29.00 1.51 11.48
N THR A 319 -27.72 1.17 11.63
CA THR A 319 -27.33 -0.05 12.36
C THR A 319 -26.77 0.21 13.76
N VAL A 320 -26.02 1.30 13.93
CA VAL A 320 -25.26 1.55 15.17
C VAL A 320 -25.86 2.69 15.99
N GLY A 321 -26.48 3.68 15.34
CA GLY A 321 -26.92 4.91 16.00
C GLY A 321 -25.75 5.74 16.56
N GLU A 322 -26.04 6.90 17.12
CA GLU A 322 -25.01 7.82 17.63
C GLU A 322 -24.38 7.40 18.95
N HIS A 323 -25.05 6.56 19.73
CA HIS A 323 -24.69 6.29 21.14
C HIS A 323 -23.71 5.13 21.38
N TYR A 324 -23.49 4.27 20.39
CA TYR A 324 -22.83 2.98 20.62
C TYR A 324 -21.30 3.01 20.68
N ILE A 325 -20.67 4.06 20.19
CA ILE A 325 -19.23 4.09 19.90
C ILE A 325 -18.35 4.50 21.09
N ALA A 326 -18.94 5.19 22.05
CA ALA A 326 -18.17 5.78 23.16
C ALA A 326 -17.68 4.76 24.20
N THR A 327 -18.20 3.54 24.24
CA THR A 327 -18.01 2.62 25.38
C THR A 327 -16.93 1.55 25.21
N GLY A 328 -16.35 1.38 24.03
CA GLY A 328 -15.22 0.43 23.84
C GLY A 328 -15.50 -1.03 24.18
N GLY A 329 -16.76 -1.43 24.31
CA GLY A 329 -17.15 -2.77 24.70
C GLY A 329 -17.14 -3.79 23.56
N TRP A 330 -17.52 -5.03 23.85
CA TRP A 330 -17.63 -6.15 22.90
C TRP A 330 -18.48 -5.81 21.66
N GLY A 331 -19.53 -4.99 21.82
CA GLY A 331 -20.35 -4.51 20.72
C GLY A 331 -19.55 -3.75 19.66
N THR A 332 -18.62 -2.88 20.07
CA THR A 332 -17.75 -2.13 19.16
C THR A 332 -16.84 -3.09 18.40
N ALA A 333 -16.29 -4.11 19.06
CA ALA A 333 -15.46 -5.12 18.41
C ALA A 333 -16.24 -5.90 17.34
N VAL A 334 -17.50 -6.24 17.61
CA VAL A 334 -18.39 -6.92 16.65
C VAL A 334 -18.65 -6.02 15.44
N TYR A 335 -19.03 -4.74 15.65
CA TYR A 335 -19.28 -3.80 14.55
C TYR A 335 -18.03 -3.55 13.74
N TRP A 336 -16.87 -3.38 14.36
CA TRP A 336 -15.60 -3.23 13.65
C TRP A 336 -15.25 -4.46 12.81
N SER A 337 -15.39 -5.65 13.38
CA SER A 337 -15.15 -6.90 12.68
C SER A 337 -16.13 -7.09 11.50
N ALA A 338 -17.41 -6.75 11.71
CA ALA A 338 -18.41 -6.79 10.65
C ALA A 338 -18.09 -5.81 9.53
N PHE A 339 -17.64 -4.60 9.85
CA PHE A 339 -17.22 -3.60 8.88
C PHE A 339 -16.01 -4.08 8.05
N LEU A 340 -14.98 -4.64 8.70
CA LEU A 340 -13.82 -5.20 8.02
C LEU A 340 -14.21 -6.35 7.08
N LEU A 341 -15.07 -7.26 7.57
CA LEU A 341 -15.54 -8.39 6.78
C LEU A 341 -16.36 -7.92 5.58
N LEU A 342 -17.29 -6.98 5.79
CA LEU A 342 -18.11 -6.42 4.72
C LEU A 342 -17.24 -5.71 3.67
N GLY A 343 -16.28 -4.90 4.09
CA GLY A 343 -15.34 -4.26 3.19
C GLY A 343 -14.51 -5.24 2.38
N ALA A 344 -14.03 -6.32 3.01
CA ALA A 344 -13.32 -7.38 2.32
C ALA A 344 -14.22 -8.12 1.30
N VAL A 345 -15.47 -8.41 1.67
CA VAL A 345 -16.46 -9.03 0.77
C VAL A 345 -16.77 -8.13 -0.42
N ILE A 346 -16.94 -6.83 -0.21
CA ILE A 346 -17.16 -5.85 -1.29
C ILE A 346 -15.96 -5.83 -2.24
N ALA A 347 -14.74 -5.72 -1.72
CA ALA A 347 -13.52 -5.66 -2.52
C ALA A 347 -13.32 -6.95 -3.34
N LEU A 348 -13.43 -8.12 -2.72
CA LEU A 348 -13.29 -9.42 -3.38
C LEU A 348 -14.47 -9.69 -4.33
N GLY A 349 -15.68 -9.29 -3.96
CA GLY A 349 -16.88 -9.39 -4.79
C GLY A 349 -16.74 -8.59 -6.07
N PHE A 350 -16.29 -7.35 -5.98
CA PHE A 350 -15.99 -6.50 -7.14
C PHE A 350 -14.97 -7.19 -8.07
N CYS A 351 -13.84 -7.65 -7.54
CA CYS A 351 -12.81 -8.31 -8.34
C CYS A 351 -13.32 -9.57 -9.01
N THR A 352 -14.15 -10.36 -8.30
CA THR A 352 -14.73 -11.59 -8.84
C THR A 352 -15.75 -11.30 -9.94
N LEU A 353 -16.65 -10.34 -9.71
CA LEU A 353 -17.64 -9.91 -10.68
C LEU A 353 -16.99 -9.36 -11.95
N TRP A 354 -16.04 -8.42 -11.77
CA TRP A 354 -15.30 -7.84 -12.89
C TRP A 354 -14.55 -8.88 -13.71
N SER A 355 -13.87 -9.83 -13.07
CA SER A 355 -13.13 -10.88 -13.77
C SER A 355 -14.05 -11.84 -14.56
N ARG A 356 -15.31 -11.97 -14.16
CA ARG A 356 -16.32 -12.74 -14.92
C ARG A 356 -16.87 -11.96 -16.10
N MET A 357 -17.10 -10.65 -15.93
CA MET A 357 -17.67 -9.79 -16.96
C MET A 357 -16.65 -9.46 -18.06
N ALA A 358 -15.42 -9.16 -17.67
CA ALA A 358 -14.35 -8.71 -18.55
C ALA A 358 -13.30 -9.80 -18.80
N ARG A 359 -13.74 -10.95 -19.35
CA ARG A 359 -12.85 -12.11 -19.60
C ARG A 359 -11.67 -11.80 -20.51
N SER A 360 -11.84 -10.91 -21.48
CA SER A 360 -10.78 -10.47 -22.41
C SER A 360 -9.69 -9.64 -21.72
N ILE A 361 -10.01 -9.02 -20.58
CA ILE A 361 -9.10 -8.19 -19.78
C ILE A 361 -8.82 -8.90 -18.45
N ALA A 362 -8.97 -10.22 -18.42
CA ALA A 362 -8.86 -11.03 -17.21
C ALA A 362 -7.57 -10.72 -16.43
N GLY A 363 -7.73 -10.43 -15.14
CA GLY A 363 -6.63 -10.11 -14.24
C GLY A 363 -6.23 -8.62 -14.18
N ARG A 364 -6.92 -7.74 -14.93
CA ARG A 364 -6.76 -6.29 -14.80
C ARG A 364 -8.08 -5.65 -14.43
N GLY A 365 -8.08 -4.76 -13.44
CA GLY A 365 -9.23 -3.92 -13.14
C GLY A 365 -9.49 -2.90 -14.25
N PRO A 366 -10.66 -2.21 -14.24
CA PRO A 366 -10.98 -1.24 -15.28
C PRO A 366 -9.94 -0.14 -15.41
N LEU A 367 -9.45 0.40 -14.32
CA LEU A 367 -8.44 1.46 -14.33
C LEU A 367 -7.05 0.93 -14.69
N GLU A 368 -6.69 -0.24 -14.19
CA GLU A 368 -5.44 -0.92 -14.55
C GLU A 368 -5.42 -1.28 -16.05
N ALA A 369 -6.56 -1.64 -16.63
CA ALA A 369 -6.70 -1.91 -18.06
C ALA A 369 -6.51 -0.63 -18.90
N ILE A 370 -7.13 0.47 -18.49
CA ILE A 370 -6.95 1.78 -19.11
C ILE A 370 -5.47 2.22 -19.06
N LEU A 371 -4.84 2.11 -17.88
CA LEU A 371 -3.43 2.43 -17.71
C LEU A 371 -2.53 1.56 -18.60
N ALA A 372 -2.83 0.27 -18.71
CA ALA A 372 -2.08 -0.64 -19.56
C ALA A 372 -2.23 -0.29 -21.05
N LEU A 373 -3.44 0.05 -21.48
CA LEU A 373 -3.74 0.44 -22.85
C LEU A 373 -3.01 1.74 -23.24
N ILE A 374 -3.09 2.76 -22.39
CA ILE A 374 -2.40 4.04 -22.62
C ILE A 374 -0.86 3.87 -22.61
N SER A 375 -0.34 2.97 -21.75
CA SER A 375 1.11 2.71 -21.65
C SER A 375 1.66 1.79 -22.74
N GLY A 376 0.85 1.38 -23.72
CA GLY A 376 1.26 0.46 -24.78
C GLY A 376 1.60 -0.96 -24.29
N ARG A 377 1.06 -1.37 -23.16
CA ARG A 377 1.25 -2.68 -22.51
C ARG A 377 -0.02 -3.54 -22.57
N GLY A 378 -0.81 -3.31 -23.60
CA GLY A 378 -2.04 -4.04 -23.89
C GLY A 378 -1.83 -5.53 -24.17
#